data_8a28d854615637389e0a6f867b8827b0
#
_entry.id   8a28d854615637389e0a6f867b8827b0
#
_cell.length_a   1.000
_cell.length_b   1.000
_cell.length_c   1.000
_cell.angle_alpha   90.00
_cell.angle_beta   90.00
_cell.angle_gamma   90.00
#
_symmetry.space_group_name_H-M   'P 1'
#
loop_
_entity.id
_entity.type
_entity.pdbx_description
1 polymer ?
#
loop_
_entity_poly.entity_id
_entity_poly.type
_entity_poly.pdbx_seq_one_letter_code
_entity_poly.pdbx_strand_id
1 'polypeptide(L)'
;GQLLVVLGRNGSGKSSTLASMIDYRNGTTAGHILTIEDPIEFLHKHKKSIVNQREVGLDTHSYHDALKNAMREAPDVILIGEIRDAATMEAAIAFAETGHICLATLHSNNADQTLERILNFFPESAHKNVLMNLSLNLKSVVSQRLVIGKDGKRIPAAEILINTPMIRDLMRRGQVHEIKEAMDRSLEEGMQTFDQSLYRLYKEGKIELEEALNKADSRDGLALKIRLAEGGGDAPHDPFDTNTF
;
A
#
# COMPACT_ATOMS: atom_id res chain seq x y z
N GLY A 1 -3.98 -8.01 14.94
CA GLY A 1 -3.41 -6.69 14.64
C GLY A 1 -4.11 -6.02 13.47
N GLN A 2 -4.01 -4.70 13.37
CA GLN A 2 -4.68 -3.90 12.33
C GLN A 2 -3.73 -2.83 11.75
N LEU A 3 -2.54 -3.25 11.30
CA LEU A 3 -1.61 -2.38 10.58
C LEU A 3 -1.93 -2.41 9.08
N LEU A 4 -2.25 -1.27 8.51
CA LEU A 4 -2.41 -1.07 7.07
C LEU A 4 -1.34 -0.10 6.59
N VAL A 5 -0.59 -0.49 5.58
CA VAL A 5 0.47 0.34 5.00
C VAL A 5 0.10 0.74 3.57
N VAL A 6 0.14 2.04 3.27
CA VAL A 6 -0.08 2.58 1.92
C VAL A 6 1.25 3.00 1.33
N LEU A 7 1.50 2.56 0.12
CA LEU A 7 2.80 2.68 -0.55
C LEU A 7 2.69 3.39 -1.89
N GLY A 8 3.84 3.81 -2.36
CA GLY A 8 4.00 4.34 -3.70
C GLY A 8 5.04 5.44 -3.76
N ARG A 9 5.45 5.76 -4.99
CA ARG A 9 6.37 6.88 -5.24
C ARG A 9 5.73 8.22 -4.85
N ASN A 10 6.54 9.26 -4.75
CA ASN A 10 6.02 10.61 -4.57
C ASN A 10 5.02 10.96 -5.68
N GLY A 11 3.90 11.56 -5.29
CA GLY A 11 2.83 11.90 -6.23
C GLY A 11 1.97 10.73 -6.70
N SER A 12 2.07 9.54 -6.10
CA SER A 12 1.20 8.38 -6.45
C SER A 12 -0.20 8.44 -5.83
N GLY A 13 -0.49 9.45 -5.00
CA GLY A 13 -1.80 9.64 -4.37
C GLY A 13 -1.95 8.98 -3.00
N LYS A 14 -0.86 8.59 -2.31
CA LYS A 14 -0.90 7.98 -0.96
C LYS A 14 -1.70 8.83 0.03
N SER A 15 -1.34 10.11 0.16
CA SER A 15 -1.99 11.03 1.09
C SER A 15 -3.48 11.21 0.79
N SER A 16 -3.86 11.28 -0.48
CA SER A 16 -5.27 11.34 -0.89
C SER A 16 -6.04 10.07 -0.52
N THR A 17 -5.42 8.90 -0.68
CA THR A 17 -6.01 7.61 -0.30
C THR A 17 -6.18 7.52 1.21
N LEU A 18 -5.15 7.87 1.99
CA LEU A 18 -5.23 7.90 3.44
C LEU A 18 -6.25 8.91 3.96
N ALA A 19 -6.28 10.12 3.37
CA ALA A 19 -7.27 11.13 3.70
C ALA A 19 -8.70 10.62 3.47
N SER A 20 -8.92 9.89 2.37
CA SER A 20 -10.23 9.26 2.09
C SER A 20 -10.57 8.15 3.09
N MET A 21 -9.59 7.34 3.52
CA MET A 21 -9.79 6.31 4.56
C MET A 21 -10.13 6.94 5.91
N ILE A 22 -9.40 7.99 6.31
CA ILE A 22 -9.68 8.76 7.53
C ILE A 22 -11.07 9.40 7.45
N ASP A 23 -11.41 10.02 6.33
CA ASP A 23 -12.72 10.67 6.15
C ASP A 23 -13.88 9.68 6.22
N TYR A 24 -13.73 8.52 5.59
CA TYR A 24 -14.70 7.42 5.68
C TYR A 24 -14.88 6.94 7.13
N ARG A 25 -13.78 6.66 7.83
CA ARG A 25 -13.82 6.22 9.24
C ARG A 25 -14.46 7.28 10.14
N ASN A 26 -14.08 8.54 9.95
CA ASN A 26 -14.62 9.70 10.66
C ASN A 26 -16.12 9.89 10.43
N GLY A 27 -16.61 9.61 9.21
CA GLY A 27 -18.02 9.72 8.86
C GLY A 27 -18.89 8.55 9.32
N THR A 28 -18.30 7.38 9.53
CA THR A 28 -19.06 6.13 9.81
C THR A 28 -19.06 5.72 11.26
N THR A 29 -17.98 5.96 12.01
CA THR A 29 -17.81 5.42 13.37
C THR A 29 -17.37 6.50 14.34
N ALA A 30 -17.98 6.54 15.52
CA ALA A 30 -17.53 7.40 16.60
C ALA A 30 -16.20 6.89 17.19
N GLY A 31 -15.36 7.82 17.64
CA GLY A 31 -14.08 7.49 18.26
C GLY A 31 -13.07 8.63 18.16
N HIS A 32 -11.80 8.32 18.46
CA HIS A 32 -10.69 9.25 18.41
C HIS A 32 -9.72 8.84 17.29
N ILE A 33 -9.47 9.73 16.35
CA ILE A 33 -8.51 9.59 15.27
C ILE A 33 -7.35 10.56 15.53
N LEU A 34 -6.14 10.05 15.60
CA LEU A 34 -4.93 10.86 15.74
C LEU A 34 -4.09 10.71 14.47
N THR A 35 -3.67 11.83 13.87
CA THR A 35 -2.69 11.82 12.78
C THR A 35 -1.40 12.51 13.20
N ILE A 36 -0.26 11.98 12.74
CA ILE A 36 1.07 12.55 12.92
C ILE A 36 1.69 12.63 11.52
N GLU A 37 1.90 13.84 11.03
CA GLU A 37 2.24 14.11 9.63
C GLU A 37 3.42 15.10 9.52
N ASP A 38 4.09 15.10 8.37
CA ASP A 38 5.23 15.97 8.08
C ASP A 38 5.29 16.30 6.56
N PRO A 39 4.60 17.38 6.12
CA PRO A 39 3.58 18.17 6.81
C PRO A 39 2.16 17.58 6.72
N ILE A 40 1.16 18.25 7.33
CA ILE A 40 -0.27 17.96 7.13
C ILE A 40 -0.68 18.39 5.72
N GLU A 41 -1.10 17.44 4.88
CA GLU A 41 -1.57 17.74 3.51
C GLU A 41 -3.09 17.97 3.43
N PHE A 42 -3.88 17.33 4.29
CA PHE A 42 -5.34 17.42 4.29
C PHE A 42 -5.86 17.70 5.70
N LEU A 43 -6.71 18.71 5.82
CA LEU A 43 -7.39 19.01 7.08
C LEU A 43 -8.70 18.24 7.21
N HIS A 44 -8.88 17.57 8.32
CA HIS A 44 -10.08 16.80 8.64
C HIS A 44 -10.96 17.52 9.65
N LYS A 45 -12.21 17.76 9.27
CA LYS A 45 -13.22 18.26 10.21
C LYS A 45 -13.72 17.11 11.09
N HIS A 46 -14.05 17.40 12.34
CA HIS A 46 -14.75 16.43 13.19
C HIS A 46 -16.12 16.07 12.56
N LYS A 47 -16.46 14.78 12.53
CA LYS A 47 -17.76 14.25 12.11
C LYS A 47 -18.32 13.39 13.24
N LYS A 48 -18.33 12.06 13.08
CA LYS A 48 -18.64 11.15 14.18
C LYS A 48 -17.46 10.92 15.12
N SER A 49 -16.24 11.04 14.59
CA SER A 49 -15.01 10.95 15.39
C SER A 49 -14.46 12.34 15.71
N ILE A 50 -13.70 12.44 16.81
CA ILE A 50 -12.79 13.55 17.06
C ILE A 50 -11.52 13.27 16.27
N VAL A 51 -11.05 14.22 15.47
CA VAL A 51 -9.81 14.09 14.71
C VAL A 51 -8.81 15.12 15.23
N ASN A 52 -7.71 14.63 15.80
CA ASN A 52 -6.57 15.45 16.21
C ASN A 52 -5.44 15.20 15.20
N GLN A 53 -4.91 16.28 14.62
CA GLN A 53 -3.81 16.24 13.67
C GLN A 53 -2.61 16.95 14.29
N ARG A 54 -1.43 16.34 14.18
CA ARG A 54 -0.16 16.88 14.68
C ARG A 54 0.84 16.96 13.55
N GLU A 55 1.38 18.13 13.35
CA GLU A 55 2.46 18.36 12.40
C GLU A 55 3.81 18.33 13.11
N VAL A 56 4.74 17.53 12.58
CA VAL A 56 6.12 17.48 13.08
C VAL A 56 6.80 18.83 12.81
N GLY A 57 7.44 19.38 13.83
CA GLY A 57 8.08 20.70 13.78
C GLY A 57 7.19 21.87 14.21
N LEU A 58 5.85 21.66 14.24
CA LEU A 58 4.89 22.66 14.75
C LEU A 58 4.25 22.22 16.06
N ASP A 59 3.55 21.08 16.06
CA ASP A 59 2.78 20.57 17.20
C ASP A 59 3.57 19.56 18.03
N THR A 60 4.61 18.97 17.46
CA THR A 60 5.50 18.01 18.12
C THR A 60 6.92 18.14 17.59
N HIS A 61 7.91 17.85 18.41
CA HIS A 61 9.32 17.95 18.01
C HIS A 61 9.75 16.86 17.02
N SER A 62 9.17 15.67 17.14
CA SER A 62 9.54 14.51 16.31
C SER A 62 8.41 13.49 16.23
N TYR A 63 8.50 12.57 15.25
CA TYR A 63 7.64 11.38 15.22
C TYR A 63 7.76 10.56 16.50
N HIS A 64 8.97 10.37 17.04
CA HIS A 64 9.20 9.62 18.26
C HIS A 64 8.45 10.20 19.46
N ASP A 65 8.54 11.53 19.67
CA ASP A 65 7.84 12.18 20.79
C ASP A 65 6.33 12.11 20.64
N ALA A 66 5.84 12.33 19.41
CA ALA A 66 4.41 12.25 19.11
C ALA A 66 3.87 10.82 19.38
N LEU A 67 4.55 9.79 18.88
CA LEU A 67 4.13 8.39 19.02
C LEU A 67 4.17 7.94 20.49
N LYS A 68 5.22 8.32 21.23
CA LYS A 68 5.32 8.05 22.67
C LYS A 68 4.14 8.65 23.47
N ASN A 69 3.71 9.84 23.12
CA ASN A 69 2.57 10.49 23.77
C ASN A 69 1.24 9.91 23.30
N ALA A 70 1.12 9.55 22.02
CA ALA A 70 -0.07 8.97 21.42
C ALA A 70 -0.56 7.70 22.12
N MET A 71 0.36 6.86 22.62
CA MET A 71 0.02 5.66 23.39
C MET A 71 -0.81 5.97 24.65
N ARG A 72 -0.67 7.18 25.21
CA ARG A 72 -1.40 7.60 26.42
C ARG A 72 -2.77 8.22 26.11
N GLU A 73 -3.00 8.59 24.85
CA GLU A 73 -4.24 9.22 24.39
C GLU A 73 -5.29 8.19 23.96
N ALA A 74 -4.87 6.91 23.88
CA ALA A 74 -5.70 5.77 23.48
C ALA A 74 -6.59 6.08 22.24
N PRO A 75 -6.00 6.48 21.09
CA PRO A 75 -6.78 6.74 19.88
C PRO A 75 -7.29 5.42 19.32
N ASP A 76 -8.51 5.39 18.77
CA ASP A 76 -9.02 4.21 18.05
C ASP A 76 -8.27 4.00 16.73
N VAL A 77 -7.88 5.08 16.10
CA VAL A 77 -7.11 5.10 14.84
C VAL A 77 -5.92 6.02 14.95
N ILE A 78 -4.76 5.55 14.55
CA ILE A 78 -3.56 6.38 14.39
C ILE A 78 -3.09 6.35 12.94
N LEU A 79 -2.79 7.54 12.39
CA LEU A 79 -2.10 7.68 11.12
C LEU A 79 -0.67 8.14 11.37
N ILE A 80 0.29 7.39 10.88
CA ILE A 80 1.71 7.74 10.85
C ILE A 80 2.03 8.16 9.42
N GLY A 81 2.28 9.45 9.21
CA GLY A 81 2.46 10.04 7.88
C GLY A 81 3.51 9.32 7.06
N GLU A 82 4.65 8.97 7.65
CA GLU A 82 5.68 8.14 7.01
C GLU A 82 6.52 7.37 8.04
N ILE A 83 6.77 6.09 7.72
CA ILE A 83 7.74 5.26 8.45
C ILE A 83 9.09 5.37 7.73
N ARG A 84 10.10 5.90 8.44
CA ARG A 84 11.46 6.13 7.90
C ARG A 84 12.54 5.33 8.61
N ASP A 85 12.23 4.76 9.79
CA ASP A 85 13.21 4.09 10.65
C ASP A 85 12.59 2.95 11.46
N ALA A 86 13.46 2.20 12.15
CA ALA A 86 13.09 1.10 13.03
C ALA A 86 12.16 1.53 14.16
N ALA A 87 12.46 2.66 14.83
CA ALA A 87 11.69 3.12 15.99
C ALA A 87 10.24 3.45 15.63
N THR A 88 10.03 4.11 14.49
CA THR A 88 8.69 4.41 13.97
C THR A 88 7.95 3.13 13.55
N MET A 89 8.66 2.16 12.94
CA MET A 89 8.08 0.86 12.58
C MET A 89 7.68 0.03 13.80
N GLU A 90 8.53 -0.02 14.83
CA GLU A 90 8.22 -0.68 16.10
C GLU A 90 6.98 -0.07 16.77
N ALA A 91 6.88 1.27 16.79
CA ALA A 91 5.70 1.95 17.31
C ALA A 91 4.43 1.59 16.52
N ALA A 92 4.49 1.54 15.18
CA ALA A 92 3.35 1.14 14.34
C ALA A 92 2.89 -0.30 14.65
N ILE A 93 3.83 -1.22 14.84
CA ILE A 93 3.53 -2.60 15.23
C ILE A 93 2.89 -2.63 16.63
N ALA A 94 3.46 -1.90 17.60
CA ALA A 94 2.96 -1.85 18.98
C ALA A 94 1.52 -1.30 19.06
N PHE A 95 1.19 -0.26 18.28
CA PHE A 95 -0.20 0.22 18.17
C PHE A 95 -1.13 -0.87 17.63
N ALA A 96 -0.71 -1.58 16.58
CA ALA A 96 -1.50 -2.67 16.02
C ALA A 96 -1.67 -3.85 16.99
N GLU A 97 -0.64 -4.20 17.78
CA GLU A 97 -0.69 -5.23 18.81
C GLU A 97 -1.67 -4.91 19.93
N THR A 98 -1.75 -3.66 20.33
CA THR A 98 -2.65 -3.18 21.38
C THR A 98 -4.08 -2.91 20.89
N GLY A 99 -4.40 -3.26 19.65
CA GLY A 99 -5.77 -3.24 19.11
C GLY A 99 -6.17 -1.98 18.36
N HIS A 100 -5.29 -1.00 18.26
CA HIS A 100 -5.53 0.22 17.49
C HIS A 100 -5.48 -0.06 15.99
N ILE A 101 -6.26 0.69 15.20
CA ILE A 101 -6.09 0.73 13.76
C ILE A 101 -4.91 1.64 13.45
N CYS A 102 -3.83 1.08 12.93
CA CYS A 102 -2.66 1.84 12.53
C CYS A 102 -2.60 1.96 11.00
N LEU A 103 -2.64 3.18 10.50
CA LEU A 103 -2.43 3.53 9.10
C LEU A 103 -1.05 4.15 8.97
N ALA A 104 -0.28 3.75 7.97
CA ALA A 104 1.06 4.30 7.76
C ALA A 104 1.41 4.40 6.28
N THR A 105 2.37 5.25 5.93
CA THR A 105 2.97 5.21 4.60
C THR A 105 4.41 4.73 4.64
N LEU A 106 4.83 4.19 3.51
CA LEU A 106 6.21 3.85 3.19
C LEU A 106 6.50 4.19 1.73
N HIS A 107 7.73 4.55 1.43
CA HIS A 107 8.19 4.70 0.05
C HIS A 107 8.72 3.36 -0.46
N SER A 108 7.90 2.64 -1.23
CA SER A 108 8.27 1.41 -1.93
C SER A 108 7.45 1.30 -3.21
N ASN A 109 7.81 0.38 -4.11
CA ASN A 109 7.15 0.26 -5.41
C ASN A 109 6.03 -0.80 -5.41
N ASN A 110 6.13 -1.82 -4.56
CA ASN A 110 5.23 -2.98 -4.47
C ASN A 110 5.31 -3.65 -3.07
N ALA A 111 4.48 -4.65 -2.81
CA ALA A 111 4.32 -5.24 -1.49
C ALA A 111 5.54 -6.06 -1.02
N ASP A 112 6.19 -6.83 -1.91
CA ASP A 112 7.38 -7.61 -1.60
C ASP A 112 8.56 -6.71 -1.24
N GLN A 113 8.86 -5.70 -2.06
CA GLN A 113 9.90 -4.70 -1.77
C GLN A 113 9.64 -3.93 -0.48
N THR A 114 8.37 -3.82 -0.07
CA THR A 114 8.02 -3.18 1.19
C THR A 114 8.48 -3.97 2.38
N LEU A 115 8.23 -5.26 2.38
CA LEU A 115 8.68 -6.13 3.46
C LEU A 115 10.21 -6.14 3.56
N GLU A 116 10.90 -6.20 2.42
CA GLU A 116 12.36 -6.07 2.37
C GLU A 116 12.82 -4.71 2.92
N ARG A 117 12.15 -3.61 2.53
CA ARG A 117 12.48 -2.28 3.03
C ARG A 117 12.26 -2.15 4.52
N ILE A 118 11.17 -2.73 5.07
CA ILE A 118 10.95 -2.77 6.50
C ILE A 118 12.10 -3.52 7.19
N LEU A 119 12.50 -4.68 6.67
CA LEU A 119 13.62 -5.44 7.21
C LEU A 119 14.93 -4.64 7.21
N ASN A 120 15.17 -3.82 6.18
CA ASN A 120 16.37 -2.99 6.08
C ASN A 120 16.46 -1.88 7.16
N PHE A 121 15.39 -1.57 7.88
CA PHE A 121 15.46 -0.70 9.06
C PHE A 121 16.11 -1.40 10.26
N PHE A 122 16.16 -2.71 10.27
CA PHE A 122 16.57 -3.53 11.41
C PHE A 122 17.86 -4.29 11.12
N PRO A 123 18.68 -4.59 12.15
CA PRO A 123 19.80 -5.49 11.99
C PRO A 123 19.30 -6.90 11.62
N GLU A 124 20.11 -7.65 10.87
CA GLU A 124 19.75 -8.98 10.35
C GLU A 124 19.28 -9.95 11.46
N SER A 125 19.91 -9.86 12.63
CA SER A 125 19.53 -10.64 13.81
C SER A 125 18.09 -10.42 14.29
N ALA A 126 17.47 -9.28 13.96
CA ALA A 126 16.09 -8.95 14.33
C ALA A 126 15.06 -9.35 13.25
N HIS A 127 15.47 -9.66 12.02
CA HIS A 127 14.57 -9.88 10.88
C HIS A 127 13.51 -10.94 11.16
N LYS A 128 13.88 -12.05 11.79
CA LYS A 128 12.93 -13.12 12.13
C LYS A 128 11.81 -12.63 13.07
N ASN A 129 12.16 -11.83 14.07
CA ASN A 129 11.19 -11.28 15.00
C ASN A 129 10.29 -10.23 14.34
N VAL A 130 10.87 -9.38 13.48
CA VAL A 130 10.11 -8.37 12.72
C VAL A 130 9.09 -9.06 11.80
N LEU A 131 9.50 -10.08 11.05
CA LEU A 131 8.59 -10.85 10.18
C LEU A 131 7.51 -11.57 10.99
N MET A 132 7.84 -12.12 12.15
CA MET A 132 6.85 -12.74 13.04
C MET A 132 5.81 -11.70 13.46
N ASN A 133 6.23 -10.53 13.94
CA ASN A 133 5.34 -9.46 14.37
C ASN A 133 4.48 -8.94 13.21
N LEU A 134 5.05 -8.73 12.02
CA LEU A 134 4.30 -8.37 10.83
C LEU A 134 3.29 -9.44 10.45
N SER A 135 3.65 -10.73 10.52
CA SER A 135 2.73 -11.83 10.22
C SER A 135 1.47 -11.81 11.08
N LEU A 136 1.56 -11.30 12.31
CA LEU A 136 0.46 -11.22 13.27
C LEU A 136 -0.34 -9.91 13.14
N ASN A 137 0.34 -8.81 12.85
CA ASN A 137 -0.20 -7.47 13.01
C ASN A 137 -0.51 -6.76 11.69
N LEU A 138 0.18 -7.09 10.59
CA LEU A 138 -0.14 -6.57 9.28
C LEU A 138 -1.52 -7.05 8.85
N LYS A 139 -2.36 -6.14 8.39
CA LYS A 139 -3.67 -6.44 7.81
C LYS A 139 -3.61 -6.42 6.29
N SER A 140 -3.03 -5.37 5.74
CA SER A 140 -2.95 -5.18 4.30
C SER A 140 -1.82 -4.22 3.94
N VAL A 141 -1.30 -4.39 2.72
CA VAL A 141 -0.40 -3.43 2.07
C VAL A 141 -1.08 -2.98 0.78
N VAL A 142 -1.21 -1.67 0.59
CA VAL A 142 -1.80 -1.07 -0.60
C VAL A 142 -0.71 -0.28 -1.33
N SER A 143 -0.24 -0.80 -2.45
CA SER A 143 0.71 -0.11 -3.33
C SER A 143 -0.03 0.64 -4.42
N GLN A 144 0.37 1.86 -4.74
CA GLN A 144 -0.37 2.72 -5.65
C GLN A 144 0.52 3.37 -6.69
N ARG A 145 0.06 3.36 -7.95
CA ARG A 145 0.62 4.08 -9.09
C ARG A 145 -0.47 4.91 -9.75
N LEU A 146 -0.13 6.06 -10.31
CA LEU A 146 -1.04 6.82 -11.15
C LEU A 146 -0.74 6.52 -12.62
N VAL A 147 -1.79 6.17 -13.36
CA VAL A 147 -1.79 5.91 -14.80
C VAL A 147 -2.63 6.96 -15.52
N ILE A 148 -2.37 7.18 -16.80
CA ILE A 148 -3.10 8.15 -17.59
C ILE A 148 -4.35 7.49 -18.20
N GLY A 149 -5.51 8.00 -17.82
CA GLY A 149 -6.80 7.60 -18.41
C GLY A 149 -6.98 8.12 -19.83
N LYS A 150 -7.90 7.50 -20.58
CA LYS A 150 -8.26 7.95 -21.94
C LYS A 150 -8.79 9.38 -21.98
N ASP A 151 -9.31 9.89 -20.90
CA ASP A 151 -9.74 11.28 -20.71
C ASP A 151 -8.59 12.24 -20.34
N GLY A 152 -7.35 11.76 -20.30
CA GLY A 152 -6.16 12.51 -19.92
C GLY A 152 -6.00 12.71 -18.41
N LYS A 153 -6.92 12.22 -17.58
CA LYS A 153 -6.82 12.33 -16.13
C LYS A 153 -6.01 11.19 -15.54
N ARG A 154 -5.44 11.45 -14.37
CA ARG A 154 -4.71 10.42 -13.63
C ARG A 154 -5.69 9.51 -12.87
N ILE A 155 -5.53 8.21 -13.04
CA ILE A 155 -6.35 7.16 -12.42
C ILE A 155 -5.42 6.30 -11.54
N PRO A 156 -5.83 5.90 -10.32
CA PRO A 156 -5.03 5.01 -9.50
C PRO A 156 -5.11 3.57 -10.02
N ALA A 157 -3.95 2.96 -10.27
CA ALA A 157 -3.77 1.52 -10.32
C ALA A 157 -3.22 1.06 -8.97
N ALA A 158 -3.78 0.02 -8.39
CA ALA A 158 -3.41 -0.44 -7.07
C ALA A 158 -3.06 -1.93 -7.05
N GLU A 159 -1.98 -2.25 -6.36
CA GLU A 159 -1.69 -3.58 -5.86
C GLU A 159 -2.15 -3.67 -4.41
N ILE A 160 -2.82 -4.76 -4.04
CA ILE A 160 -3.38 -4.96 -2.70
C ILE A 160 -2.97 -6.34 -2.21
N LEU A 161 -2.11 -6.35 -1.20
CA LEU A 161 -1.77 -7.53 -0.42
C LEU A 161 -2.69 -7.60 0.79
N ILE A 162 -3.37 -8.73 0.98
CA ILE A 162 -4.12 -9.06 2.19
C ILE A 162 -3.34 -10.14 2.95
N ASN A 163 -3.20 -9.97 4.26
CA ASN A 163 -2.47 -10.90 5.11
C ASN A 163 -3.28 -12.17 5.39
N THR A 164 -3.47 -12.99 4.36
CA THR A 164 -4.10 -14.31 4.45
C THR A 164 -3.24 -15.30 5.26
N PRO A 165 -3.78 -16.47 5.67
CA PRO A 165 -2.98 -17.50 6.32
C PRO A 165 -1.74 -17.91 5.51
N MET A 166 -1.84 -17.98 4.17
CA MET A 166 -0.72 -18.29 3.28
C MET A 166 0.36 -17.20 3.32
N ILE A 167 -0.02 -15.94 3.17
CA ILE A 167 0.91 -14.79 3.22
C ILE A 167 1.59 -14.73 4.60
N ARG A 168 0.84 -14.98 5.65
CA ARG A 168 1.35 -15.05 7.03
C ARG A 168 2.41 -16.13 7.20
N ASP A 169 2.19 -17.31 6.62
CA ASP A 169 3.14 -18.42 6.68
C ASP A 169 4.43 -18.10 5.89
N LEU A 170 4.31 -17.51 4.71
CA LEU A 170 5.46 -17.05 3.92
C LEU A 170 6.31 -16.03 4.69
N MET A 171 5.69 -15.04 5.34
CA MET A 171 6.41 -14.09 6.20
C MET A 171 7.13 -14.80 7.36
N ARG A 172 6.47 -15.74 8.05
CA ARG A 172 7.08 -16.49 9.17
C ARG A 172 8.29 -17.31 8.76
N ARG A 173 8.28 -17.85 7.54
CA ARG A 173 9.41 -18.61 6.96
C ARG A 173 10.49 -17.72 6.37
N GLY A 174 10.27 -16.41 6.26
CA GLY A 174 11.20 -15.50 5.60
C GLY A 174 11.17 -15.57 4.07
N GLN A 175 10.14 -16.22 3.50
CA GLN A 175 9.97 -16.42 2.06
C GLN A 175 9.25 -15.22 1.41
N VAL A 176 9.73 -14.02 1.68
CA VAL A 176 9.10 -12.77 1.24
C VAL A 176 9.04 -12.68 -0.30
N HIS A 177 10.02 -13.23 -1.00
CA HIS A 177 10.10 -13.23 -2.46
C HIS A 177 9.03 -14.08 -3.15
N GLU A 178 8.38 -15.02 -2.42
CA GLU A 178 7.28 -15.85 -2.94
C GLU A 178 5.91 -15.16 -2.82
N ILE A 179 5.82 -14.04 -2.10
CA ILE A 179 4.56 -13.35 -1.82
C ILE A 179 3.87 -12.89 -3.11
N LYS A 180 4.63 -12.35 -4.07
CA LYS A 180 4.06 -11.86 -5.33
C LYS A 180 3.40 -12.99 -6.13
N GLU A 181 4.03 -14.15 -6.20
CA GLU A 181 3.46 -15.33 -6.86
C GLU A 181 2.22 -15.84 -6.12
N ALA A 182 2.25 -15.83 -4.78
CA ALA A 182 1.10 -16.18 -3.95
C ALA A 182 -0.08 -15.22 -4.17
N MET A 183 0.18 -13.92 -4.31
CA MET A 183 -0.84 -12.91 -4.63
C MET A 183 -1.46 -13.15 -6.00
N ASP A 184 -0.66 -13.45 -7.02
CA ASP A 184 -1.14 -13.64 -8.40
C ASP A 184 -2.06 -14.87 -8.52
N ARG A 185 -1.81 -15.90 -7.71
CA ARG A 185 -2.61 -17.13 -7.64
C ARG A 185 -3.77 -17.05 -6.64
N SER A 186 -3.86 -15.98 -5.87
CA SER A 186 -4.86 -15.85 -4.80
C SER A 186 -6.27 -15.70 -5.38
N LEU A 187 -7.22 -16.41 -4.77
CA LEU A 187 -8.65 -16.24 -4.99
C LEU A 187 -9.30 -15.37 -3.90
N GLU A 188 -8.50 -14.80 -3.00
CA GLU A 188 -9.00 -13.95 -1.93
C GLU A 188 -9.59 -12.66 -2.50
N GLU A 189 -10.83 -12.36 -2.12
CA GLU A 189 -11.51 -11.17 -2.56
C GLU A 189 -10.78 -9.90 -2.11
N GLY A 190 -10.53 -9.00 -3.04
CA GLY A 190 -9.81 -7.73 -2.81
C GLY A 190 -8.29 -7.83 -2.90
N MET A 191 -7.67 -9.02 -2.95
CA MET A 191 -6.25 -9.17 -3.25
C MET A 191 -6.03 -9.03 -4.75
N GLN A 192 -5.03 -8.23 -5.15
CA GLN A 192 -4.68 -8.09 -6.57
C GLN A 192 -3.24 -7.60 -6.75
N THR A 193 -2.61 -8.02 -7.84
CA THR A 193 -1.33 -7.47 -8.31
C THR A 193 -1.54 -6.21 -9.15
N PHE A 194 -0.44 -5.45 -9.41
CA PHE A 194 -0.52 -4.31 -10.34
C PHE A 194 -0.98 -4.74 -11.73
N ASP A 195 -0.47 -5.85 -12.25
CA ASP A 195 -0.80 -6.33 -13.59
C ASP A 195 -2.28 -6.70 -13.70
N GLN A 196 -2.86 -7.29 -12.64
CA GLN A 196 -4.30 -7.54 -12.57
C GLN A 196 -5.12 -6.24 -12.52
N SER A 197 -4.66 -5.24 -11.77
CA SER A 197 -5.30 -3.92 -11.72
C SER A 197 -5.26 -3.22 -13.09
N LEU A 198 -4.10 -3.21 -13.75
CA LEU A 198 -3.92 -2.62 -15.08
C LEU A 198 -4.74 -3.35 -16.14
N TYR A 199 -4.77 -4.68 -16.11
CA TYR A 199 -5.62 -5.48 -16.98
C TYR A 199 -7.10 -5.09 -16.85
N ARG A 200 -7.59 -4.96 -15.61
CA ARG A 200 -8.97 -4.54 -15.35
C ARG A 200 -9.25 -3.14 -15.89
N LEU A 201 -8.38 -2.15 -15.61
CA LEU A 201 -8.53 -0.79 -16.11
C LEU A 201 -8.55 -0.72 -17.64
N TYR A 202 -7.72 -1.52 -18.32
CA TYR A 202 -7.72 -1.66 -19.77
C TYR A 202 -9.04 -2.27 -20.28
N LYS A 203 -9.49 -3.38 -19.70
CA LYS A 203 -10.75 -4.05 -20.08
C LYS A 203 -11.99 -3.17 -19.86
N GLU A 204 -11.97 -2.35 -18.83
CA GLU A 204 -13.00 -1.35 -18.58
C GLU A 204 -12.92 -0.14 -19.52
N GLY A 205 -11.95 -0.11 -20.45
CA GLY A 205 -11.77 0.97 -21.40
C GLY A 205 -11.28 2.29 -20.78
N LYS A 206 -10.76 2.26 -19.54
CA LYS A 206 -10.33 3.45 -18.81
C LYS A 206 -8.93 3.92 -19.21
N ILE A 207 -8.05 3.02 -19.63
CA ILE A 207 -6.69 3.31 -20.08
C ILE A 207 -6.41 2.67 -21.43
N GLU A 208 -5.41 3.19 -22.14
CA GLU A 208 -4.92 2.59 -23.39
C GLU A 208 -4.04 1.37 -23.12
N LEU A 209 -3.93 0.48 -24.10
CA LEU A 209 -3.07 -0.72 -24.02
C LEU A 209 -1.63 -0.34 -23.71
N GLU A 210 -1.09 0.63 -24.41
CA GLU A 210 0.29 1.10 -24.26
C GLU A 210 0.55 1.61 -22.83
N GLU A 211 -0.39 2.35 -22.24
CA GLU A 211 -0.28 2.81 -20.85
C GLU A 211 -0.29 1.63 -19.86
N ALA A 212 -1.17 0.63 -20.09
CA ALA A 212 -1.19 -0.58 -19.26
C ALA A 212 0.14 -1.33 -19.30
N LEU A 213 0.69 -1.55 -20.51
CA LEU A 213 1.94 -2.27 -20.70
C LEU A 213 3.17 -1.52 -20.16
N ASN A 214 3.20 -0.19 -20.29
CA ASN A 214 4.30 0.64 -19.80
C ASN A 214 4.34 0.75 -18.26
N LYS A 215 3.21 0.52 -17.60
CA LYS A 215 3.09 0.58 -16.13
C LYS A 215 3.08 -0.80 -15.47
N ALA A 216 3.05 -1.88 -16.25
CA ALA A 216 3.06 -3.24 -15.77
C ALA A 216 4.38 -3.60 -15.05
N ASP A 217 4.30 -4.49 -14.09
CA ASP A 217 5.46 -5.13 -13.49
C ASP A 217 6.08 -6.16 -14.45
N SER A 218 5.23 -6.88 -15.21
CA SER A 218 5.62 -7.78 -16.27
C SER A 218 4.91 -7.40 -17.57
N ARG A 219 5.59 -6.59 -18.41
CA ARG A 219 5.06 -6.17 -19.70
C ARG A 219 4.63 -7.36 -20.57
N ASP A 220 5.51 -8.34 -20.71
CA ASP A 220 5.28 -9.52 -21.55
C ASP A 220 4.18 -10.42 -20.96
N GLY A 221 4.16 -10.59 -19.64
CA GLY A 221 3.12 -11.34 -18.95
C GLY A 221 1.74 -10.72 -19.12
N LEU A 222 1.64 -9.39 -18.96
CA LEU A 222 0.39 -8.66 -19.16
C LEU A 222 -0.05 -8.71 -20.63
N ALA A 223 0.87 -8.51 -21.59
CA ALA A 223 0.59 -8.59 -23.03
C ALA A 223 0.07 -9.98 -23.41
N LEU A 224 0.70 -11.05 -22.93
CA LEU A 224 0.24 -12.41 -23.16
C LEU A 224 -1.17 -12.65 -22.58
N LYS A 225 -1.42 -12.20 -21.36
CA LYS A 225 -2.73 -12.32 -20.71
C LYS A 225 -3.84 -11.59 -21.50
N ILE A 226 -3.55 -10.40 -22.00
CA ILE A 226 -4.49 -9.64 -22.83
C ILE A 226 -4.78 -10.39 -24.13
N ARG A 227 -3.74 -10.85 -24.84
CA ARG A 227 -3.85 -11.59 -26.11
C ARG A 227 -4.68 -12.86 -25.95
N LEU A 228 -4.43 -13.65 -24.90
CA LEU A 228 -5.20 -14.87 -24.63
C LEU A 228 -6.66 -14.59 -24.31
N ALA A 229 -6.95 -13.48 -23.64
CA ALA A 229 -8.32 -13.08 -23.28
C ALA A 229 -9.12 -12.49 -24.45
N GLU A 230 -8.46 -11.93 -25.46
CA GLU A 230 -9.09 -11.38 -26.66
C GLU A 230 -9.34 -12.44 -27.74
N GLY A 231 -9.00 -13.70 -27.46
CA GLY A 231 -9.23 -14.86 -28.32
C GLY A 231 -8.35 -14.80 -29.56
N GLY A 232 -7.22 -15.48 -29.57
CA GLY A 232 -6.26 -15.78 -30.65
C GLY A 232 -6.49 -15.35 -32.11
N GLY A 233 -7.16 -14.26 -32.36
CA GLY A 233 -7.33 -13.64 -33.66
C GLY A 233 -6.36 -12.49 -33.81
N ASP A 234 -5.46 -12.59 -34.78
CA ASP A 234 -4.46 -11.66 -35.27
C ASP A 234 -3.87 -10.68 -34.23
N ALA A 235 -2.62 -10.93 -33.85
CA ALA A 235 -1.84 -10.01 -33.04
C ALA A 235 -1.86 -8.62 -33.70
N PRO A 236 -2.16 -7.53 -32.95
CA PRO A 236 -1.84 -6.22 -33.45
C PRO A 236 -0.33 -6.20 -33.72
N HIS A 237 0.04 -5.77 -34.89
CA HIS A 237 1.42 -5.63 -35.39
C HIS A 237 2.25 -4.95 -34.29
N ASP A 238 3.28 -5.65 -33.81
CA ASP A 238 4.25 -5.07 -32.88
C ASP A 238 4.98 -3.95 -33.62
N PRO A 239 4.80 -2.67 -33.26
CA PRO A 239 5.49 -1.58 -33.94
C PRO A 239 7.00 -1.59 -33.75
N PHE A 240 7.53 -2.53 -32.95
CA PHE A 240 8.96 -2.72 -32.69
C PHE A 240 9.53 -4.03 -33.26
N ASP A 241 8.74 -4.78 -34.07
CA ASP A 241 9.26 -5.95 -34.77
C ASP A 241 10.18 -5.50 -35.90
N THR A 242 11.49 -5.43 -35.62
CA THR A 242 12.55 -5.07 -36.55
C THR A 242 12.96 -6.21 -37.51
N ASN A 243 12.21 -7.30 -37.57
CA ASN A 243 12.48 -8.45 -38.46
C ASN A 243 11.67 -8.41 -39.76
N THR A 244 11.72 -7.31 -40.48
CA THR A 244 11.27 -7.26 -41.86
C THR A 244 12.34 -6.60 -42.73
N PHE A 245 13.41 -7.35 -43.02
CA PHE A 245 14.25 -7.18 -44.22
C PHE A 245 14.68 -8.56 -44.72
#